data_56ed8b70454b228c511738bef77f55e9
#
_entry.id   56ed8b70454b228c511738bef77f55e9
#
_cell.length_a   1.000
_cell.length_b   1.000
_cell.length_c   1.000
_cell.angle_alpha   90.00
_cell.angle_beta   90.00
_cell.angle_gamma   90.00
#
_symmetry.space_group_name_H-M   'P 1'
#
loop_
_entity.id
_entity.type
_entity.pdbx_description
1 polymer ?
#
loop_
_entity_poly.entity_id
_entity_poly.type
_entity_poly.pdbx_seq_one_letter_code
_entity_poly.pdbx_strand_id
1 'polypeptide(L)'
;MPPSRVVLDTNAVLDWLVFRDPSSAGLAAAVTLGRYTWLASAHMRREFEMVLARPELARWQPDPAAAAACWDRHACVVEHEPPTGPLRCRDPDDQVFIDLALHAGCAWLVTRDRALLALRRAALGRGLRIATPCGLDAMTTEPDPPTLPQTDPTGAPPVPG
;
A
#
# COMPACT_ATOMS: atom_id res chain seq x y z
N MET A 1 3.00 6.44 -17.22
CA MET A 1 2.44 5.35 -16.42
C MET A 1 1.81 5.93 -15.17
N PRO A 2 0.58 5.61 -14.84
CA PRO A 2 0.01 6.03 -13.58
C PRO A 2 0.78 5.37 -12.42
N PRO A 3 0.86 6.02 -11.26
CA PRO A 3 1.50 5.43 -10.09
C PRO A 3 0.78 4.15 -9.66
N SER A 4 1.53 3.20 -9.12
CA SER A 4 0.95 1.97 -8.58
C SER A 4 0.05 2.27 -7.39
N ARG A 5 -1.05 1.54 -7.28
CA ARG A 5 -1.99 1.67 -6.17
C ARG A 5 -1.58 0.79 -5.00
N VAL A 6 -1.74 1.32 -3.81
CA VAL A 6 -1.40 0.66 -2.54
C VAL A 6 -2.54 0.81 -1.54
N VAL A 7 -2.81 -0.23 -0.77
CA VAL A 7 -3.67 -0.19 0.41
C VAL A 7 -2.80 -0.33 1.64
N LEU A 8 -3.04 0.49 2.65
CA LEU A 8 -2.34 0.47 3.93
C LEU A 8 -3.29 -0.02 5.02
N ASP A 9 -2.88 -1.06 5.75
CA ASP A 9 -3.53 -1.46 6.98
C ASP A 9 -3.42 -0.34 8.03
N THR A 10 -4.36 -0.27 8.93
CA THR A 10 -4.39 0.72 10.01
C THR A 10 -3.07 0.76 10.78
N ASN A 11 -2.47 -0.40 11.09
CA ASN A 11 -1.17 -0.45 11.76
C ASN A 11 -0.05 0.22 10.95
N ALA A 12 -0.03 0.05 9.63
CA ALA A 12 0.95 0.71 8.76
C ALA A 12 0.76 2.23 8.74
N VAL A 13 -0.48 2.70 8.76
CA VAL A 13 -0.80 4.13 8.85
C VAL A 13 -0.38 4.69 10.21
N LEU A 14 -0.62 3.97 11.30
CA LEU A 14 -0.18 4.37 12.65
C LEU A 14 1.34 4.46 12.76
N ASP A 15 2.06 3.52 12.17
CA ASP A 15 3.53 3.55 12.13
C ASP A 15 4.04 4.83 11.47
N TRP A 16 3.39 5.26 10.42
CA TRP A 16 3.76 6.48 9.71
C TRP A 16 3.34 7.74 10.48
N LEU A 17 2.05 7.85 10.84
CA LEU A 17 1.46 9.12 11.29
C LEU A 17 1.53 9.35 12.80
N VAL A 18 1.67 8.30 13.59
CA VAL A 18 1.67 8.36 15.06
C VAL A 18 3.00 7.94 15.66
N PHE A 19 3.43 6.72 15.37
CA PHE A 19 4.64 6.17 15.99
C PHE A 19 5.92 6.69 15.32
N ARG A 20 5.83 7.18 14.10
CA ARG A 20 6.97 7.63 13.29
C ARG A 20 8.07 6.58 13.25
N ASP A 21 7.65 5.35 13.02
CA ASP A 21 8.54 4.21 12.94
C ASP A 21 9.49 4.37 11.75
N PRO A 22 10.81 4.24 11.95
CA PRO A 22 11.77 4.35 10.85
C PRO A 22 11.51 3.39 9.70
N SER A 23 10.93 2.22 9.96
CA SER A 23 10.60 1.23 8.93
C SER A 23 9.52 1.72 7.93
N SER A 24 8.74 2.73 8.31
CA SER A 24 7.71 3.32 7.45
C SER A 24 8.18 4.54 6.65
N ALA A 25 9.42 4.99 6.84
CA ALA A 25 9.93 6.21 6.19
C ALA A 25 9.91 6.11 4.65
N GLY A 26 10.30 4.98 4.10
CA GLY A 26 10.31 4.76 2.65
C GLY A 26 8.90 4.74 2.06
N LEU A 27 7.96 4.08 2.74
CA LEU A 27 6.54 4.08 2.36
C LEU A 27 5.96 5.50 2.40
N ALA A 28 6.20 6.23 3.48
CA ALA A 28 5.75 7.61 3.63
C ALA A 28 6.28 8.50 2.51
N ALA A 29 7.57 8.41 2.19
CA ALA A 29 8.20 9.15 1.11
C ALA A 29 7.58 8.78 -0.26
N ALA A 30 7.38 7.50 -0.52
CA ALA A 30 6.81 7.03 -1.78
C ALA A 30 5.38 7.52 -2.01
N VAL A 31 4.55 7.54 -0.98
CA VAL A 31 3.19 8.09 -1.05
C VAL A 31 3.23 9.61 -1.19
N THR A 32 4.03 10.30 -0.39
CA THR A 32 4.14 11.77 -0.39
C THR A 32 4.67 12.30 -1.72
N LEU A 33 5.61 11.59 -2.35
CA LEU A 33 6.18 11.94 -3.65
C LEU A 33 5.34 11.46 -4.84
N GLY A 34 4.20 10.83 -4.60
CA GLY A 34 3.30 10.36 -5.65
C GLY A 34 3.78 9.13 -6.42
N ARG A 35 4.73 8.37 -5.89
CA ARG A 35 5.15 7.09 -6.48
C ARG A 35 4.09 6.02 -6.32
N TYR A 36 3.35 6.07 -5.22
CA TYR A 36 2.19 5.24 -4.95
C TYR A 36 0.96 6.12 -4.75
N THR A 37 -0.18 5.64 -5.24
CA THR A 37 -1.49 6.17 -4.90
C THR A 37 -2.06 5.32 -3.77
N TRP A 38 -2.23 5.91 -2.59
CA TRP A 38 -2.82 5.25 -1.44
C TRP A 38 -4.34 5.25 -1.56
N LEU A 39 -4.95 4.08 -1.70
CA LEU A 39 -6.40 3.90 -1.71
C LEU A 39 -6.88 3.49 -0.33
N ALA A 40 -8.00 4.06 0.08
CA ALA A 40 -8.67 3.72 1.33
C ALA A 40 -10.19 3.79 1.15
N SER A 41 -10.93 3.18 2.07
CA SER A 41 -12.39 3.30 2.13
C SER A 41 -12.82 4.19 3.29
N ALA A 42 -14.07 4.62 3.27
CA ALA A 42 -14.63 5.39 4.37
C ALA A 42 -14.64 4.61 5.69
N HIS A 43 -14.85 3.30 5.63
CA HIS A 43 -14.75 2.41 6.78
C HIS A 43 -13.36 2.42 7.43
N MET A 44 -12.31 2.33 6.61
CA MET A 44 -10.91 2.41 7.07
C MET A 44 -10.61 3.74 7.74
N ARG A 45 -11.16 4.83 7.21
CA ARG A 45 -11.00 6.16 7.78
C ARG A 45 -11.63 6.27 9.17
N ARG A 46 -12.84 5.74 9.34
CA ARG A 46 -13.51 5.70 10.64
C ARG A 46 -12.78 4.82 11.64
N GLU A 47 -12.30 3.66 11.22
CA GLU A 47 -11.50 2.77 12.06
C GLU A 47 -10.24 3.48 12.56
N PHE A 48 -9.55 4.18 11.70
CA PHE A 48 -8.36 4.94 12.05
C PHE A 48 -8.65 6.01 13.13
N GLU A 49 -9.75 6.74 12.99
CA GLU A 49 -10.18 7.72 14.00
C GLU A 49 -10.50 7.05 15.34
N MET A 50 -11.17 5.91 15.31
CA MET A 50 -11.49 5.16 16.53
C MET A 50 -10.23 4.65 17.24
N VAL A 51 -9.25 4.18 16.48
CA VAL A 51 -7.98 3.72 17.04
C VAL A 51 -7.17 4.87 17.63
N LEU A 52 -7.15 6.04 16.99
CA LEU A 52 -6.48 7.23 17.52
C LEU A 52 -7.01 7.67 18.87
N ALA A 53 -8.29 7.43 19.14
CA ALA A 53 -8.94 7.78 20.39
C ALA A 53 -8.71 6.77 21.53
N ARG A 54 -8.05 5.64 21.27
CA ARG A 54 -7.79 4.61 22.29
C ARG A 54 -6.83 5.09 23.34
N PRO A 55 -7.11 4.83 24.64
CA PRO A 55 -6.23 5.24 25.75
C PRO A 55 -4.79 4.71 25.64
N GLU A 56 -4.60 3.54 25.03
CA GLU A 56 -3.29 2.89 24.86
C GLU A 56 -2.34 3.72 23.98
N LEU A 57 -2.88 4.58 23.11
CA LEU A 57 -2.10 5.47 22.27
C LEU A 57 -1.73 6.80 22.94
N ALA A 58 -2.29 7.11 24.12
CA ALA A 58 -2.07 8.39 24.81
C ALA A 58 -0.58 8.67 25.07
N ARG A 59 0.21 7.63 25.36
CA ARG A 59 1.67 7.75 25.60
C ARG A 59 2.44 8.29 24.38
N TRP A 60 1.90 8.12 23.18
CA TRP A 60 2.50 8.60 21.93
C TRP A 60 2.11 10.04 21.62
N GLN A 61 1.23 10.62 22.44
CA GLN A 61 0.71 11.98 22.27
C GLN A 61 0.26 12.24 20.82
N PRO A 62 -0.63 11.41 20.27
CA PRO A 62 -1.09 11.60 18.89
C PRO A 62 -1.81 12.93 18.77
N ASP A 63 -1.59 13.59 17.63
CA ASP A 63 -2.39 14.75 17.22
C ASP A 63 -3.45 14.29 16.23
N PRO A 64 -4.70 14.05 16.67
CA PRO A 64 -5.75 13.53 15.78
C PRO A 64 -6.04 14.44 14.60
N ALA A 65 -5.97 15.75 14.81
CA ALA A 65 -6.24 16.72 13.74
C ALA A 65 -5.14 16.68 12.66
N ALA A 66 -3.87 16.63 13.09
CA ALA A 66 -2.74 16.52 12.16
C ALA A 66 -2.74 15.19 11.41
N ALA A 67 -3.04 14.09 12.11
CA ALA A 67 -3.14 12.76 11.50
C ALA A 67 -4.29 12.69 10.48
N ALA A 68 -5.45 13.23 10.82
CA ALA A 68 -6.58 13.33 9.92
C ALA A 68 -6.27 14.17 8.68
N ALA A 69 -5.62 15.32 8.85
CA ALA A 69 -5.23 16.18 7.74
C ALA A 69 -4.22 15.49 6.80
N CYS A 70 -3.27 14.73 7.34
CA CYS A 70 -2.31 13.96 6.55
C CYS A 70 -3.00 12.84 5.78
N TRP A 71 -3.90 12.12 6.43
CA TRP A 71 -4.74 11.12 5.76
C TRP A 71 -5.49 11.73 4.58
N ASP A 72 -6.24 12.81 4.83
CA ASP A 72 -7.09 13.44 3.82
C ASP A 72 -6.28 14.02 2.65
N ARG A 73 -5.04 14.43 2.91
CA ARG A 73 -4.14 14.94 1.87
C ARG A 73 -3.62 13.83 0.96
N HIS A 74 -3.35 12.65 1.49
CA HIS A 74 -2.61 11.62 0.77
C HIS A 74 -3.45 10.41 0.38
N ALA A 75 -4.51 10.09 1.10
CA ALA A 75 -5.39 8.98 0.77
C ALA A 75 -6.43 9.37 -0.28
N CYS A 76 -6.59 8.51 -1.28
CA CYS A 76 -7.71 8.56 -2.20
C CYS A 76 -8.80 7.64 -1.67
N VAL A 77 -9.90 8.22 -1.15
CA VAL A 77 -11.03 7.45 -0.63
C VAL A 77 -11.88 6.98 -1.79
N VAL A 78 -12.12 5.67 -1.87
CA VAL A 78 -12.98 5.09 -2.90
C VAL A 78 -14.44 5.46 -2.65
N GLU A 79 -15.22 5.55 -3.72
CA GLU A 79 -16.62 5.99 -3.66
C GLU A 79 -17.52 5.00 -2.89
N HIS A 80 -17.24 3.71 -3.01
CA HIS A 80 -18.01 2.64 -2.37
C HIS A 80 -17.10 1.68 -1.63
N GLU A 81 -17.62 1.09 -0.55
CA GLU A 81 -16.94 -0.01 0.14
C GLU A 81 -16.74 -1.19 -0.83
N PRO A 82 -15.59 -1.87 -0.76
CA PRO A 82 -15.32 -2.98 -1.67
C PRO A 82 -16.28 -4.15 -1.43
N PRO A 83 -16.67 -4.88 -2.48
CA PRO A 83 -17.38 -6.14 -2.31
C PRO A 83 -16.46 -7.18 -1.68
N THR A 84 -17.03 -8.18 -1.02
CA THR A 84 -16.27 -9.30 -0.49
C THR A 84 -15.57 -10.05 -1.63
N GLY A 85 -14.25 -10.15 -1.53
CA GLY A 85 -13.42 -10.79 -2.53
C GLY A 85 -13.23 -12.29 -2.34
N PRO A 86 -12.42 -12.92 -3.20
CA PRO A 86 -12.22 -14.38 -3.21
C PRO A 86 -11.29 -14.90 -2.11
N LEU A 87 -10.52 -14.03 -1.45
CA LEU A 87 -9.64 -14.44 -0.36
C LEU A 87 -10.25 -14.07 0.98
N ARG A 88 -10.25 -15.03 1.91
CA ARG A 88 -10.79 -14.84 3.25
C ARG A 88 -9.68 -14.61 4.25
N CYS A 89 -9.71 -13.45 4.92
CA CYS A 89 -8.87 -13.19 6.07
C CYS A 89 -9.41 -13.94 7.29
N ARG A 90 -8.51 -14.53 8.07
CA ARG A 90 -8.88 -15.20 9.32
C ARG A 90 -9.50 -14.23 10.32
N ASP A 91 -9.04 -12.97 10.33
CA ASP A 91 -9.63 -11.91 11.12
C ASP A 91 -10.66 -11.16 10.27
N PRO A 92 -11.97 -11.20 10.64
CA PRO A 92 -13.01 -10.53 9.88
C PRO A 92 -12.86 -9.00 9.84
N ASP A 93 -12.24 -8.41 10.86
CA ASP A 93 -12.04 -6.95 10.92
C ASP A 93 -11.03 -6.47 9.87
N ASP A 94 -10.13 -7.35 9.45
CA ASP A 94 -9.12 -7.04 8.44
C ASP A 94 -9.56 -7.38 7.00
N GLN A 95 -10.71 -8.01 6.84
CA GLN A 95 -11.21 -8.44 5.52
C GLN A 95 -11.29 -7.28 4.52
N VAL A 96 -11.68 -6.09 4.97
CA VAL A 96 -11.84 -4.92 4.09
C VAL A 96 -10.55 -4.54 3.37
N PHE A 97 -9.40 -4.73 3.99
CA PHE A 97 -8.11 -4.37 3.38
C PHE A 97 -7.77 -5.26 2.19
N ILE A 98 -7.93 -6.57 2.33
CA ILE A 98 -7.69 -7.50 1.21
C ILE A 98 -8.75 -7.35 0.12
N ASP A 99 -10.00 -7.12 0.50
CA ASP A 99 -11.09 -6.91 -0.46
C ASP A 99 -10.85 -5.67 -1.31
N LEU A 100 -10.48 -4.54 -0.71
CA LEU A 100 -10.19 -3.32 -1.46
C LEU A 100 -8.97 -3.50 -2.36
N ALA A 101 -7.90 -4.08 -1.84
CA ALA A 101 -6.67 -4.26 -2.59
C ALA A 101 -6.89 -5.12 -3.86
N LEU A 102 -7.65 -6.19 -3.75
CA LEU A 102 -7.98 -7.07 -4.88
C LEU A 102 -8.97 -6.42 -5.84
N HIS A 103 -10.04 -5.82 -5.31
CA HIS A 103 -11.09 -5.21 -6.13
C HIS A 103 -10.56 -4.03 -6.96
N ALA A 104 -9.71 -3.20 -6.38
CA ALA A 104 -9.13 -2.05 -7.05
C ALA A 104 -7.90 -2.38 -7.90
N GLY A 105 -7.46 -3.63 -7.93
CA GLY A 105 -6.27 -4.03 -8.68
C GLY A 105 -4.99 -3.37 -8.16
N CYS A 106 -4.84 -3.26 -6.83
CA CYS A 106 -3.66 -2.68 -6.22
C CYS A 106 -2.43 -3.55 -6.43
N ALA A 107 -1.26 -2.91 -6.54
CA ALA A 107 0.00 -3.62 -6.61
C ALA A 107 0.43 -4.15 -5.23
N TRP A 108 0.09 -3.41 -4.17
CA TRP A 108 0.54 -3.69 -2.81
C TRP A 108 -0.57 -3.53 -1.77
N LEU A 109 -0.53 -4.42 -0.78
CA LEU A 109 -1.17 -4.24 0.52
C LEU A 109 -0.06 -4.25 1.58
N VAL A 110 0.07 -3.16 2.32
CA VAL A 110 1.10 -3.00 3.34
C VAL A 110 0.50 -3.22 4.72
N THR A 111 1.02 -4.19 5.46
CA THR A 111 0.49 -4.59 6.75
C THR A 111 1.58 -5.27 7.59
N ARG A 112 1.44 -5.21 8.91
CA ARG A 112 2.18 -6.06 9.86
C ARG A 112 1.32 -7.15 10.47
N ASP A 113 0.04 -7.19 10.13
CA ASP A 113 -0.90 -8.18 10.65
C ASP A 113 -0.62 -9.56 10.09
N ARG A 114 -0.50 -10.55 10.97
CA ARG A 114 -0.19 -11.94 10.59
C ARG A 114 -1.32 -12.59 9.79
N ALA A 115 -2.58 -12.23 10.08
CA ALA A 115 -3.72 -12.78 9.37
C ALA A 115 -3.74 -12.35 7.90
N LEU A 116 -3.37 -11.09 7.61
CA LEU A 116 -3.22 -10.61 6.24
C LEU A 116 -1.95 -11.14 5.57
N LEU A 117 -0.82 -11.14 6.28
CA LEU A 117 0.44 -11.69 5.74
C LEU A 117 0.34 -13.18 5.39
N ALA A 118 -0.51 -13.94 6.09
CA ALA A 118 -0.78 -15.34 5.78
C ALA A 118 -1.40 -15.55 4.38
N LEU A 119 -2.03 -14.52 3.83
CA LEU A 119 -2.65 -14.55 2.49
C LEU A 119 -1.67 -14.20 1.35
N ARG A 120 -0.43 -13.88 1.65
CA ARG A 120 0.53 -13.33 0.66
C ARG A 120 0.75 -14.23 -0.56
N ARG A 121 0.80 -15.55 -0.38
CA ARG A 121 0.98 -16.49 -1.49
C ARG A 121 -0.24 -16.53 -2.41
N ALA A 122 -1.42 -16.64 -1.83
CA ALA A 122 -2.67 -16.64 -2.58
C ALA A 122 -2.91 -15.31 -3.28
N ALA A 123 -2.59 -14.20 -2.62
CA ALA A 123 -2.70 -12.86 -3.19
C ALA A 123 -1.73 -12.65 -4.37
N LEU A 124 -0.51 -13.17 -4.27
CA LEU A 124 0.47 -13.08 -5.35
C LEU A 124 -0.02 -13.75 -6.63
N GLY A 125 -0.71 -14.89 -6.52
CA GLY A 125 -1.35 -15.55 -7.65
C GLY A 125 -2.44 -14.72 -8.33
N ARG A 126 -2.90 -13.65 -7.67
CA ARG A 126 -3.90 -12.70 -8.17
C ARG A 126 -3.31 -11.32 -8.51
N GLY A 127 -1.97 -11.21 -8.54
CA GLY A 127 -1.27 -9.98 -8.88
C GLY A 127 -1.13 -8.97 -7.73
N LEU A 128 -1.49 -9.34 -6.50
CA LEU A 128 -1.35 -8.51 -5.32
C LEU A 128 -0.19 -8.99 -4.46
N ARG A 129 0.73 -8.09 -4.11
CA ARG A 129 1.80 -8.35 -3.14
C ARG A 129 1.40 -7.83 -1.77
N ILE A 130 1.59 -8.64 -0.76
CA ILE A 130 1.37 -8.27 0.64
C ILE A 130 2.73 -8.24 1.34
N ALA A 131 3.07 -7.11 1.94
CA ALA A 131 4.36 -6.91 2.59
C ALA A 131 4.25 -6.03 3.83
N THR A 132 5.25 -6.12 4.71
CA THR A 132 5.46 -5.14 5.77
C THR A 132 6.03 -3.85 5.18
N PRO A 133 5.98 -2.70 5.88
CA PRO A 133 6.62 -1.48 5.41
C PRO A 133 8.10 -1.66 5.09
N CYS A 134 8.84 -2.36 5.93
CA CYS A 134 10.24 -2.69 5.70
C CYS A 134 10.43 -3.61 4.49
N GLY A 135 9.56 -4.60 4.33
CA GLY A 135 9.58 -5.51 3.18
C GLY A 135 9.30 -4.80 1.86
N LEU A 136 8.42 -3.81 1.86
CA LEU A 136 8.16 -2.97 0.70
C LEU A 136 9.43 -2.22 0.27
N ASP A 137 10.13 -1.58 1.19
CA ASP A 137 11.37 -0.85 0.89
C ASP A 137 12.44 -1.77 0.29
N ALA A 138 12.61 -2.97 0.83
CA ALA A 138 13.57 -3.94 0.32
C ALA A 138 13.28 -4.34 -1.13
N MET A 139 11.98 -4.45 -1.50
CA MET A 139 11.57 -4.83 -2.85
C MET A 139 11.59 -3.67 -3.85
N THR A 140 11.42 -2.43 -3.39
CA THR A 140 11.43 -1.24 -4.25
C THR A 140 12.83 -0.68 -4.46
N THR A 141 13.80 -1.11 -3.67
CA THR A 141 15.21 -0.74 -3.82
C THR A 141 15.95 -1.64 -4.81
N GLU A 142 15.35 -2.75 -5.25
CA GLU A 142 15.93 -3.53 -6.34
C GLU A 142 15.96 -2.67 -7.62
N PRO A 143 17.13 -2.54 -8.26
CA PRO A 143 17.22 -1.82 -9.52
C PRO A 143 16.31 -2.48 -10.55
N ASP A 144 15.62 -1.66 -11.33
CA ASP A 144 14.88 -2.13 -12.49
C ASP A 144 15.75 -3.13 -13.26
N PRO A 145 15.21 -4.30 -13.65
CA PRO A 145 15.96 -5.20 -14.50
C PRO A 145 16.44 -4.42 -15.72
N PRO A 146 17.68 -4.61 -16.15
CA PRO A 146 18.24 -3.86 -17.27
C PRO A 146 17.25 -3.95 -18.43
N THR A 147 16.79 -2.79 -18.86
CA THR A 147 15.96 -2.66 -20.06
C THR A 147 16.72 -3.33 -21.19
N LEU A 148 16.23 -4.48 -21.64
CA LEU A 148 16.77 -5.11 -22.83
C LEU A 148 16.77 -4.06 -23.94
N PRO A 149 17.90 -3.87 -24.66
CA PRO A 149 17.92 -2.94 -25.76
C PRO A 149 16.80 -3.33 -26.71
N GLN A 150 15.89 -2.40 -26.95
CA GLN A 150 14.91 -2.56 -27.99
C GLN A 150 15.68 -2.73 -29.29
N THR A 151 15.65 -3.93 -29.86
CA THR A 151 16.11 -4.14 -31.22
C THR A 151 15.15 -3.37 -32.11
N ASP A 152 15.66 -2.28 -32.69
CA ASP A 152 14.93 -1.58 -33.72
C ASP A 152 14.52 -2.58 -34.81
N PRO A 153 13.25 -2.61 -35.22
CA PRO A 153 12.79 -3.50 -36.28
C PRO A 153 13.30 -3.09 -37.66
N THR A 154 14.08 -2.03 -37.77
CA THR A 154 14.71 -1.59 -39.03
C THR A 154 16.10 -2.18 -39.16
N GLY A 155 16.16 -3.50 -39.39
CA GLY A 155 17.34 -4.14 -39.93
C GLY A 155 17.53 -3.81 -41.41
N ALA A 156 17.98 -2.60 -41.71
CA ALA A 156 18.49 -2.34 -43.05
C ALA A 156 19.94 -2.85 -43.10
N PRO A 157 20.29 -3.74 -44.03
CA PRO A 157 21.70 -4.16 -44.19
C PRO A 157 22.53 -2.97 -44.68
N PRO A 158 23.82 -2.89 -44.27
CA PRO A 158 24.68 -1.82 -44.75
C PRO A 158 24.87 -1.97 -46.28
N VAL A 159 24.68 -0.87 -46.99
CA VAL A 159 24.91 -0.80 -48.42
C VAL A 159 26.45 -0.83 -48.62
N PRO A 160 27.02 -1.79 -49.40
CA PRO A 160 28.43 -1.76 -49.71
C PRO A 160 28.67 -0.58 -50.63
N GLY A 161 29.63 0.28 -50.25
CA GLY A 161 30.15 1.39 -51.06
C GLY A 161 31.05 0.89 -52.19
#